data_8cb0281af95ea8984885be637ef36395
#
_entry.id   8cb0281af95ea8984885be637ef36395
#
_cell.length_a   1.000
_cell.length_b   1.000
_cell.length_c   1.000
_cell.angle_alpha   90.00
_cell.angle_beta   90.00
_cell.angle_gamma   90.00
#
_symmetry.space_group_name_H-M   'P 1'
#
loop_
_entity.id
_entity.type
_entity.pdbx_description
1 polymer ?
#
loop_
_entity_poly.entity_id
_entity_poly.type
_entity_poly.pdbx_seq_one_letter_code
_entity_poly.pdbx_strand_id
1 'polypeptide(L)'
;MELHSLPTKVSHNLNKNYHLKNLLFVCSRNKWRSLTAETIYKNSSEFFVKSAGTENSARVKINSKLINWADFIFVMEKLHKEKLLLNFPTETKKRKIIVLEIQDNYKFMDKELIEEIKTSVSSYLQLK
;
A
#
# COMPACT_ATOMS: atom_id res chain seq x y z
N MET A 1 26.46 15.07 7.05
CA MET A 1 25.98 14.74 6.88
C MET A 1 25.35 14.50 6.55
N GLU A 2 25.05 14.19 6.48
CA GLU A 2 24.42 14.00 6.14
C GLU A 2 23.53 13.66 6.21
N LEU A 3 23.68 13.79 6.60
CA LEU A 3 22.51 13.47 6.85
C LEU A 3 21.49 13.50 5.90
N HIS A 4 21.53 14.07 4.89
CA HIS A 4 20.59 13.98 3.87
C HIS A 4 20.46 12.62 3.33
N SER A 5 21.40 11.88 3.51
CA SER A 5 21.28 10.49 3.11
C SER A 5 20.45 9.71 4.08
N LEU A 6 20.24 10.26 5.26
CA LEU A 6 19.37 9.59 6.20
C LEU A 6 17.95 9.68 5.75
N PRO A 7 17.24 8.58 5.83
CA PRO A 7 15.83 8.62 5.52
C PRO A 7 15.13 9.59 6.44
N THR A 8 14.32 10.43 5.84
CA THR A 8 13.50 11.33 6.60
C THR A 8 12.62 10.58 7.58
N LYS A 9 12.23 9.40 7.19
CA LYS A 9 11.39 8.55 8.05
C LYS A 9 12.04 8.25 9.37
N VAL A 10 13.33 7.97 9.33
CA VAL A 10 14.06 7.67 10.56
C VAL A 10 14.09 8.90 11.46
N SER A 11 14.30 10.07 10.88
CA SER A 11 14.31 11.30 11.65
C SER A 11 13.01 11.53 12.38
N HIS A 12 11.91 11.24 11.73
CA HIS A 12 10.61 11.41 12.36
C HIS A 12 10.45 10.57 13.60
N ASN A 13 11.00 9.38 13.59
CA ASN A 13 10.83 8.44 14.70
C ASN A 13 11.64 8.79 15.91
N LEU A 14 12.64 9.64 15.77
CA LEU A 14 13.53 9.93 16.88
C LEU A 14 12.93 10.76 17.98
N ASN A 15 11.91 11.52 17.67
CA ASN A 15 11.41 12.51 18.62
C ASN A 15 10.34 12.01 19.54
N LYS A 16 9.64 11.00 19.17
CA LYS A 16 8.50 10.55 19.97
C LYS A 16 8.45 9.05 19.89
N ASN A 17 7.54 8.50 20.61
CA ASN A 17 7.22 7.09 20.43
C ASN A 17 6.38 6.92 19.18
N TYR A 18 6.82 7.54 18.13
CA TYR A 18 6.12 7.62 16.88
C TYR A 18 6.48 6.43 15.98
N HIS A 19 5.46 5.76 15.47
CA HIS A 19 5.64 4.63 14.59
C HIS A 19 5.11 4.94 13.21
N LEU A 20 5.96 4.82 12.22
CA LEU A 20 5.50 4.95 10.85
C LEU A 20 4.61 3.77 10.51
N LYS A 21 3.57 4.04 9.75
CA LYS A 21 2.65 2.99 9.31
C LYS A 21 3.19 2.29 8.07
N ASN A 22 2.97 1.00 8.01
CA ASN A 22 3.32 0.19 6.86
C ASN A 22 2.09 0.02 5.99
N LEU A 23 2.15 0.53 4.78
CA LEU A 23 1.04 0.47 3.84
C LEU A 23 1.33 -0.55 2.75
N LEU A 24 0.39 -1.42 2.49
CA LEU A 24 0.49 -2.40 1.41
C LEU A 24 -0.65 -2.17 0.44
N PHE A 25 -0.31 -1.93 -0.83
CA PHE A 25 -1.30 -1.75 -1.88
C PHE A 25 -1.34 -3.00 -2.75
N VAL A 26 -2.55 -3.49 -3.01
CA VAL A 26 -2.73 -4.76 -3.72
C VAL A 26 -3.69 -4.61 -4.89
N CYS A 27 -3.29 -5.09 -6.06
CA CYS A 27 -4.16 -5.23 -7.21
C CYS A 27 -3.96 -6.62 -7.79
N SER A 28 -4.31 -6.84 -9.05
CA SER A 28 -4.18 -8.17 -9.62
C SER A 28 -2.74 -8.51 -9.98
N ARG A 29 -2.12 -7.67 -10.80
CA ARG A 29 -0.78 -7.96 -11.34
C ARG A 29 0.35 -7.14 -10.75
N ASN A 30 0.03 -6.16 -9.92
CA ASN A 30 1.03 -5.24 -9.37
C ASN A 30 1.80 -4.55 -10.48
N LYS A 31 1.07 -4.13 -11.50
CA LYS A 31 1.69 -3.53 -12.67
C LYS A 31 1.34 -2.05 -12.81
N TRP A 32 0.09 -1.70 -12.56
CA TRP A 32 -0.35 -0.33 -12.75
C TRP A 32 -0.92 0.29 -11.49
N ARG A 33 -2.06 -0.19 -10.99
CA ARG A 33 -2.74 0.45 -9.86
C ARG A 33 -1.94 0.43 -8.56
N SER A 34 -1.56 -0.73 -8.11
CA SER A 34 -0.85 -0.82 -6.83
C SER A 34 0.57 -0.29 -6.93
N LEU A 35 1.21 -0.44 -8.08
CA LEU A 35 2.55 0.09 -8.26
C LEU A 35 2.53 1.61 -8.34
N THR A 36 1.47 2.21 -8.91
CA THR A 36 1.32 3.65 -8.89
C THR A 36 1.21 4.15 -7.44
N ALA A 37 0.40 3.46 -6.63
CA ALA A 37 0.25 3.84 -5.23
C ALA A 37 1.59 3.78 -4.49
N GLU A 38 2.33 2.70 -4.69
CA GLU A 38 3.65 2.59 -4.08
C GLU A 38 4.55 3.75 -4.51
N THR A 39 4.52 4.05 -5.80
CA THR A 39 5.40 5.07 -6.36
C THR A 39 5.11 6.46 -5.80
N ILE A 40 3.84 6.82 -5.67
CA ILE A 40 3.52 8.16 -5.18
C ILE A 40 3.76 8.33 -3.69
N TYR A 41 3.80 7.26 -2.92
CA TYR A 41 4.01 7.36 -1.48
C TYR A 41 5.38 6.90 -1.01
N LYS A 42 6.20 6.32 -1.87
CA LYS A 42 7.45 5.69 -1.40
C LYS A 42 8.43 6.67 -0.78
N ASN A 43 8.34 7.94 -1.13
CA ASN A 43 9.24 8.95 -0.56
C ASN A 43 8.60 9.74 0.57
N SER A 44 7.43 9.32 1.01
CA SER A 44 6.77 9.98 2.14
C SER A 44 7.61 9.82 3.41
N SER A 45 7.63 10.86 4.23
CA SER A 45 8.27 10.77 5.53
C SER A 45 7.35 10.15 6.58
N GLU A 46 6.13 9.81 6.21
CA GLU A 46 5.13 9.34 7.15
C GLU A 46 4.77 7.86 7.02
N PHE A 47 5.19 7.23 5.94
CA PHE A 47 4.81 5.84 5.69
C PHE A 47 5.93 5.05 5.07
N PHE A 48 5.93 3.75 5.36
CA PHE A 48 6.64 2.79 4.52
C PHE A 48 5.59 2.19 3.61
N VAL A 49 5.94 1.94 2.36
CA VAL A 49 4.94 1.46 1.41
C VAL A 49 5.51 0.34 0.55
N LYS A 50 4.69 -0.66 0.30
CA LYS A 50 4.99 -1.76 -0.61
C LYS A 50 3.74 -2.05 -1.41
N SER A 51 3.91 -2.81 -2.50
CA SER A 51 2.77 -3.20 -3.31
C SER A 51 2.95 -4.64 -3.79
N ALA A 52 1.83 -5.26 -4.15
CA ALA A 52 1.83 -6.65 -4.59
C ALA A 52 0.59 -6.92 -5.43
N GLY A 53 0.56 -8.09 -6.05
CA GLY A 53 -0.58 -8.53 -6.83
C GLY A 53 -1.06 -9.89 -6.39
N THR A 54 -2.34 -10.16 -6.64
CA THR A 54 -2.93 -11.42 -6.22
C THR A 54 -2.73 -12.55 -7.24
N GLU A 55 -2.41 -12.22 -8.49
CA GLU A 55 -2.25 -13.24 -9.51
C GLU A 55 -0.85 -13.84 -9.48
N ASN A 56 -0.76 -15.10 -9.92
CA ASN A 56 0.53 -15.78 -9.93
C ASN A 56 1.56 -15.07 -10.79
N SER A 57 1.12 -14.37 -11.82
CA SER A 57 2.00 -13.64 -12.72
C SER A 57 2.34 -12.24 -12.24
N ALA A 58 1.93 -11.87 -11.05
CA ALA A 58 2.17 -10.53 -10.56
C ALA A 58 3.66 -10.22 -10.48
N ARG A 59 3.99 -8.95 -10.70
CA ARG A 59 5.38 -8.48 -10.59
C ARG A 59 5.95 -8.82 -9.22
N VAL A 60 5.18 -8.52 -8.17
CA VAL A 60 5.48 -8.96 -6.82
C VAL A 60 4.23 -9.70 -6.34
N LYS A 61 4.36 -10.99 -6.13
CA LYS A 61 3.23 -11.80 -5.70
C LYS A 61 2.96 -11.60 -4.22
N ILE A 62 1.68 -11.44 -3.89
CA ILE A 62 1.28 -11.33 -2.48
C ILE A 62 1.68 -12.60 -1.72
N ASN A 63 2.09 -12.44 -0.48
CA ASN A 63 2.46 -13.56 0.37
C ASN A 63 2.19 -13.21 1.83
N SER A 64 2.32 -14.22 2.69
CA SER A 64 2.08 -14.06 4.12
C SER A 64 2.98 -13.00 4.75
N LYS A 65 4.23 -12.95 4.31
CA LYS A 65 5.19 -12.03 4.89
C LYS A 65 4.77 -10.58 4.66
N LEU A 66 4.31 -10.28 3.45
CA LEU A 66 3.84 -8.93 3.13
C LEU A 66 2.61 -8.57 3.93
N ILE A 67 1.67 -9.50 4.05
CA ILE A 67 0.46 -9.26 4.80
C ILE A 67 0.77 -9.00 6.27
N ASN A 68 1.67 -9.79 6.83
CA ASN A 68 2.04 -9.61 8.23
C ASN A 68 2.83 -8.33 8.48
N TRP A 69 3.53 -7.86 7.46
CA TRP A 69 4.27 -6.60 7.56
C TRP A 69 3.35 -5.38 7.60
N ALA A 70 2.19 -5.46 6.94
CA ALA A 70 1.34 -4.30 6.73
C ALA A 70 0.53 -3.92 7.96
N ASP A 71 0.43 -2.61 8.20
CA ASP A 71 -0.53 -2.10 9.17
C ASP A 71 -1.88 -1.87 8.49
N PHE A 72 -1.85 -1.38 7.26
CA PHE A 72 -3.03 -1.19 6.45
C PHE A 72 -2.84 -1.88 5.12
N ILE A 73 -3.84 -2.61 4.68
CA ILE A 73 -3.82 -3.23 3.36
C ILE A 73 -4.92 -2.56 2.54
N PHE A 74 -4.50 -1.84 1.50
CA PHE A 74 -5.42 -1.20 0.58
C PHE A 74 -5.51 -2.05 -0.68
N VAL A 75 -6.67 -2.60 -0.95
CA VAL A 75 -6.88 -3.37 -2.17
C VAL A 75 -7.69 -2.55 -3.15
N MET A 76 -7.42 -2.71 -4.43
CA MET A 76 -8.04 -1.89 -5.45
C MET A 76 -9.50 -2.25 -5.68
N GLU A 77 -9.84 -3.53 -5.55
CA GLU A 77 -11.21 -3.98 -5.78
C GLU A 77 -11.59 -5.06 -4.77
N LYS A 78 -12.89 -5.26 -4.64
CA LYS A 78 -13.42 -6.23 -3.70
C LYS A 78 -12.88 -7.64 -3.97
N LEU A 79 -12.70 -7.99 -5.23
CA LEU A 79 -12.18 -9.31 -5.56
C LEU A 79 -10.79 -9.55 -4.98
N HIS A 80 -10.00 -8.51 -4.83
CA HIS A 80 -8.68 -8.65 -4.23
C HIS A 80 -8.80 -8.98 -2.74
N LYS A 81 -9.73 -8.33 -2.07
CA LYS A 81 -9.98 -8.63 -0.66
C LYS A 81 -10.45 -10.08 -0.51
N GLU A 82 -11.34 -10.51 -1.37
CA GLU A 82 -11.84 -11.88 -1.31
C GLU A 82 -10.74 -12.90 -1.49
N LYS A 83 -9.83 -12.63 -2.42
CA LYS A 83 -8.70 -13.53 -2.65
C LYS A 83 -7.77 -13.59 -1.46
N LEU A 84 -7.53 -12.44 -0.82
CA LEU A 84 -6.68 -12.43 0.37
C LEU A 84 -7.31 -13.23 1.51
N LEU A 85 -8.60 -13.04 1.72
CA LEU A 85 -9.30 -13.77 2.78
C LEU A 85 -9.31 -15.27 2.51
N LEU A 86 -9.46 -15.65 1.26
CA LEU A 86 -9.50 -17.05 0.88
C LEU A 86 -8.14 -17.73 1.01
N ASN A 87 -7.10 -17.06 0.55
CA ASN A 87 -5.77 -17.67 0.47
C ASN A 87 -4.91 -17.47 1.72
N PHE A 88 -5.22 -16.44 2.51
CA PHE A 88 -4.46 -16.11 3.70
C PHE A 88 -5.38 -15.82 4.88
N PRO A 89 -6.25 -16.78 5.24
CA PRO A 89 -7.27 -16.51 6.26
C PRO A 89 -6.71 -16.17 7.63
N THR A 90 -5.60 -16.78 8.00
CA THR A 90 -5.01 -16.54 9.31
C THR A 90 -4.37 -15.17 9.39
N GLU A 91 -3.58 -14.83 8.37
CA GLU A 91 -2.86 -13.56 8.36
C GLU A 91 -3.79 -12.37 8.24
N THR A 92 -4.81 -12.49 7.39
CA THR A 92 -5.72 -11.37 7.14
C THR A 92 -6.66 -11.10 8.31
N LYS A 93 -6.85 -12.10 9.16
CA LYS A 93 -7.75 -11.96 10.30
C LYS A 93 -7.35 -10.80 11.20
N LYS A 94 -6.07 -10.53 11.30
CA LYS A 94 -5.55 -9.50 12.19
C LYS A 94 -5.26 -8.19 11.46
N ARG A 95 -5.63 -8.10 10.20
CA ARG A 95 -5.25 -6.94 9.40
C ARG A 95 -6.48 -6.15 8.98
N LYS A 96 -6.28 -4.86 8.81
CA LYS A 96 -7.32 -4.00 8.31
C LYS A 96 -7.21 -3.95 6.79
N ILE A 97 -8.21 -4.46 6.11
CA ILE A 97 -8.23 -4.48 4.66
C ILE A 97 -9.27 -3.49 4.17
N ILE A 98 -8.83 -2.53 3.38
CA ILE A 98 -9.68 -1.45 2.90
C ILE A 98 -9.80 -1.55 1.39
N VAL A 99 -11.03 -1.57 0.89
CA VAL A 99 -11.29 -1.63 -0.55
C VAL A 99 -11.42 -0.20 -1.07
N LEU A 100 -10.58 0.16 -2.03
CA LEU A 100 -10.58 1.50 -2.58
C LEU A 100 -11.55 1.67 -3.73
N GLU A 101 -11.97 0.57 -4.36
CA GLU A 101 -12.90 0.58 -5.47
C GLU A 101 -12.37 1.36 -6.67
N ILE A 102 -11.15 1.08 -7.04
CA ILE A 102 -10.50 1.67 -8.21
C ILE A 102 -10.44 0.62 -9.30
N GLN A 103 -11.15 0.87 -10.40
CA GLN A 103 -11.25 -0.08 -11.49
C GLN A 103 -9.96 -0.17 -12.30
N ASP A 104 -9.84 -1.26 -13.05
CA ASP A 104 -8.62 -1.56 -13.81
C ASP A 104 -8.70 -0.95 -15.21
N ASN A 105 -8.76 0.37 -15.26
CA ASN A 105 -8.81 1.06 -16.55
C ASN A 105 -7.80 2.21 -16.63
N TYR A 106 -6.71 2.08 -15.88
CA TYR A 106 -5.64 3.08 -15.85
C TYR A 106 -4.30 2.42 -16.10
N LYS A 107 -3.40 3.17 -16.68
CA LYS A 107 -2.02 2.73 -16.82
C LYS A 107 -1.18 3.30 -15.68
N PHE A 108 0.07 2.85 -15.61
CA PHE A 108 0.97 3.27 -14.56
C PHE A 108 1.11 4.80 -14.55
N MET A 109 0.92 5.38 -13.36
CA MET A 109 1.08 6.82 -13.12
C MET A 109 0.11 7.71 -13.90
N ASP A 110 -1.02 7.16 -14.33
CA ASP A 110 -2.08 7.95 -14.93
C ASP A 110 -2.54 9.01 -13.93
N LYS A 111 -2.73 10.23 -14.39
CA LYS A 111 -3.09 11.34 -13.52
C LYS A 111 -4.38 11.11 -12.75
N GLU A 112 -5.39 10.58 -13.42
CA GLU A 112 -6.66 10.30 -12.75
C GLU A 112 -6.50 9.22 -11.70
N LEU A 113 -5.69 8.22 -11.99
CA LEU A 113 -5.43 7.15 -11.04
C LEU A 113 -4.77 7.72 -9.78
N ILE A 114 -3.79 8.59 -9.97
CA ILE A 114 -3.10 9.21 -8.84
C ILE A 114 -4.09 9.97 -7.96
N GLU A 115 -4.98 10.75 -8.59
CA GLU A 115 -5.96 11.51 -7.83
C GLU A 115 -6.94 10.62 -7.10
N GLU A 116 -7.38 9.55 -7.74
CA GLU A 116 -8.29 8.62 -7.08
C GLU A 116 -7.64 7.96 -5.87
N ILE A 117 -6.39 7.55 -6.03
CA ILE A 117 -5.67 6.92 -4.93
C ILE A 117 -5.54 7.90 -3.77
N LYS A 118 -5.07 9.11 -4.04
CA LYS A 118 -4.88 10.09 -2.99
C LYS A 118 -6.17 10.43 -2.27
N THR A 119 -7.24 10.63 -3.02
CA THR A 119 -8.53 10.96 -2.42
C THR A 119 -9.04 9.82 -1.55
N SER A 120 -8.96 8.60 -2.06
CA SER A 120 -9.48 7.44 -1.32
C SER A 120 -8.67 7.16 -0.07
N VAL A 121 -7.34 7.26 -0.16
CA VAL A 121 -6.46 6.89 0.93
C VAL A 121 -6.47 7.94 2.04
N SER A 122 -6.58 9.21 1.68
CA SER A 122 -6.44 10.28 2.66
C SER A 122 -7.49 10.19 3.77
N SER A 123 -8.69 9.74 3.45
CA SER A 123 -9.74 9.65 4.47
C SER A 123 -9.42 8.61 5.53
N TYR A 124 -8.63 7.61 5.18
CA TYR A 124 -8.25 6.56 6.14
C TYR A 124 -7.00 6.92 6.92
N LEU A 125 -6.12 7.69 6.34
CA LEU A 125 -4.84 8.02 6.95
C LEU A 125 -4.84 9.41 7.54
N GLN A 126 -5.90 10.18 7.35
CA GLN A 126 -6.01 11.55 7.85
C GLN A 126 -4.86 12.42 7.36
N LEU A 127 -4.53 12.28 6.11
CA LEU A 127 -3.47 13.07 5.49
C LEU A 127 -3.92 14.51 5.31
N LYS A 128 -2.95 15.42 5.40
CA LYS A 128 -3.23 16.85 5.28
C LYS A 128 -2.84 17.41 3.94
#